data_ea6d2cf74d4e07fcd0ac59117cdd3aa0
#
_entry.id   ea6d2cf74d4e07fcd0ac59117cdd3aa0
#
_cell.length_a   1.000
_cell.length_b   1.000
_cell.length_c   1.000
_cell.angle_alpha   90.00
_cell.angle_beta   90.00
_cell.angle_gamma   90.00
#
_symmetry.space_group_name_H-M   'P 1'
#
loop_
_entity.id
_entity.type
_entity.pdbx_description
1 polymer ?
#
loop_
_entity_poly.entity_id
_entity_poly.type
_entity_poly.pdbx_seq_one_letter_code
_entity_poly.pdbx_strand_id
1 'polypeptide(L)'
;MNRINSFRYSSIGLLTLCCSGLFATAASGQANSEATSNAPAAAAPSSEQKPVYFEQDVAASNPLRNAQAAELERYIAHLKSDTSRLQQILTPDYTSIEKYRASVKPYRLAFAQSIGYPPPGAVPAERAQFEKIGEDAIGIYFRAIIPVLPEVHAEGLYITPKHVTKPAPLVIAMHGGGGSPEVALFKGGANYHDMVRGGVKRGYVVFAPQHLFKADAYPADIRRQIDNRLRHQGTSITAVEIAKITRSLDVLLQRPEVDPTRVAMVGLSYGGFYTLVTTALEPRIHVAASSCYYGVQESRYRENELSVPSDFCFMDRFSLFRDDDLVALIAPRPLHIQAGKKDGVHHREAGIEMAPRSASYYEKLGKKTNFEHLVFEEGHEFHDASAWGFVDQHLSNLNR
;
A
#
# COMPACT_ATOMS: atom_id res chain seq x y z
N MET A 1 15.18 -27.59 -43.21
CA MET A 1 16.65 -27.42 -43.26
C MET A 1 16.93 -26.10 -42.50
N ASN A 2 17.26 -26.22 -41.23
CA ASN A 2 18.52 -26.06 -40.58
C ASN A 2 18.54 -25.05 -39.46
N ARG A 3 18.79 -25.55 -38.48
CA ARG A 3 19.82 -25.68 -37.40
C ARG A 3 19.43 -24.86 -36.19
N ILE A 4 18.99 -25.58 -35.19
CA ILE A 4 18.88 -25.21 -33.79
C ILE A 4 20.29 -25.21 -33.18
N ASN A 5 20.79 -24.09 -32.68
CA ASN A 5 21.97 -24.02 -31.84
C ASN A 5 21.56 -24.07 -30.37
N SER A 6 21.85 -25.18 -29.73
CA SER A 6 21.74 -25.39 -28.29
C SER A 6 22.94 -24.78 -27.57
N PHE A 7 22.69 -23.77 -26.72
CA PHE A 7 23.69 -23.33 -25.74
C PHE A 7 23.54 -24.16 -24.46
N ARG A 8 24.60 -24.90 -24.13
CA ARG A 8 24.75 -25.63 -22.85
C ARG A 8 25.28 -24.65 -21.81
N TYR A 9 24.54 -24.50 -20.71
CA TYR A 9 25.05 -23.86 -19.51
C TYR A 9 25.79 -24.89 -18.65
N SER A 10 27.05 -24.58 -18.36
CA SER A 10 27.90 -25.36 -17.42
C SER A 10 27.50 -25.00 -15.99
N SER A 11 27.25 -26.03 -15.20
CA SER A 11 26.97 -25.93 -13.77
C SER A 11 28.25 -25.57 -13.02
N ILE A 12 28.26 -24.47 -12.29
CA ILE A 12 29.29 -24.12 -11.30
C ILE A 12 28.77 -24.57 -9.94
N GLY A 13 29.48 -25.52 -9.34
CA GLY A 13 29.13 -26.10 -8.06
C GLY A 13 29.26 -25.11 -6.90
N LEU A 14 28.26 -25.12 -6.05
CA LEU A 14 28.23 -24.38 -4.79
C LEU A 14 28.93 -25.22 -3.72
N LEU A 15 30.05 -24.75 -3.21
CA LEU A 15 30.71 -25.33 -2.02
C LEU A 15 29.92 -24.88 -0.77
N THR A 16 29.27 -25.83 -0.13
CA THR A 16 28.64 -25.64 1.17
C THR A 16 29.65 -25.86 2.27
N LEU A 17 30.05 -24.85 3.00
CA LEU A 17 30.84 -24.97 4.22
C LEU A 17 29.92 -25.22 5.40
N CYS A 18 29.91 -26.46 5.90
CA CYS A 18 29.31 -26.79 7.20
C CYS A 18 30.29 -26.41 8.32
N CYS A 19 29.98 -25.47 9.15
CA CYS A 19 30.62 -25.29 10.47
C CYS A 19 29.77 -25.95 11.54
N SER A 20 30.23 -27.15 11.97
CA SER A 20 29.68 -27.85 13.15
C SER A 20 30.30 -27.27 14.43
N GLY A 21 29.48 -26.64 15.26
CA GLY A 21 29.89 -26.18 16.56
C GLY A 21 29.76 -27.29 17.62
N LEU A 22 30.87 -27.67 18.24
CA LEU A 22 30.89 -28.52 19.43
C LEU A 22 30.56 -27.68 20.69
N PHE A 23 29.55 -28.13 21.44
CA PHE A 23 29.37 -27.72 22.82
C PHE A 23 30.26 -28.54 23.74
N ALA A 24 31.09 -27.88 24.51
CA ALA A 24 31.81 -28.52 25.66
C ALA A 24 31.24 -27.92 26.94
N THR A 25 30.65 -28.83 27.75
CA THR A 25 30.27 -28.59 29.14
C THR A 25 31.51 -28.83 30.02
N ALA A 26 31.81 -27.88 30.90
CA ALA A 26 32.78 -28.10 31.98
C ALA A 26 32.12 -27.84 33.33
N ALA A 27 32.25 -28.85 34.17
CA ALA A 27 31.68 -28.92 35.50
C ALA A 27 32.56 -28.21 36.56
N SER A 28 31.88 -27.82 37.63
CA SER A 28 32.35 -27.23 38.88
C SER A 28 33.40 -28.05 39.63
N GLY A 29 34.37 -27.38 40.21
CA GLY A 29 35.22 -27.91 41.25
C GLY A 29 35.58 -26.81 42.25
N GLN A 30 35.03 -26.92 43.48
CA GLN A 30 35.45 -26.14 44.63
C GLN A 30 36.74 -26.71 45.21
N ALA A 31 37.62 -25.84 45.68
CA ALA A 31 38.57 -26.16 46.73
C ALA A 31 38.94 -24.90 47.53
N ASN A 32 38.69 -24.97 48.83
CA ASN A 32 39.15 -24.03 49.85
C ASN A 32 40.63 -24.17 50.09
N SER A 33 41.31 -23.09 50.43
CA SER A 33 42.33 -23.09 51.54
C SER A 33 42.74 -21.69 51.96
N GLU A 34 42.98 -21.63 53.22
CA GLU A 34 43.10 -20.55 54.20
C GLU A 34 44.25 -19.57 54.02
N ALA A 35 44.06 -18.52 54.78
CA ALA A 35 44.80 -17.34 55.10
C ALA A 35 46.31 -17.47 55.38
N THR A 36 47.06 -16.41 55.03
CA THR A 36 48.01 -15.79 55.97
C THR A 36 48.24 -14.32 55.63
N SER A 37 48.20 -13.50 56.68
CA SER A 37 48.46 -12.09 56.69
C SER A 37 49.93 -11.80 56.48
N ASN A 38 50.23 -10.79 55.67
CA ASN A 38 51.36 -9.89 55.89
C ASN A 38 51.17 -8.61 55.06
N ALA A 39 51.02 -7.51 55.73
CA ALA A 39 51.14 -6.20 55.09
C ALA A 39 52.62 -5.86 54.95
N PRO A 40 53.00 -5.27 53.85
CA PRO A 40 53.96 -4.22 53.86
C PRO A 40 53.69 -3.07 52.89
N ALA A 41 54.08 -1.92 53.34
CA ALA A 41 54.63 -0.77 52.65
C ALA A 41 53.81 -0.14 51.52
N ALA A 42 53.49 1.12 51.74
CA ALA A 42 53.03 2.09 50.74
C ALA A 42 53.83 2.00 49.47
N ALA A 43 53.18 1.53 48.42
CA ALA A 43 53.74 1.64 47.09
C ALA A 43 53.61 3.08 46.57
N ALA A 44 54.67 3.56 45.96
CA ALA A 44 54.77 4.84 45.30
C ALA A 44 53.65 5.03 44.23
N PRO A 45 53.27 6.28 43.88
CA PRO A 45 52.21 6.52 42.90
C PRO A 45 52.61 5.87 41.57
N SER A 46 51.77 4.95 41.12
CA SER A 46 51.89 4.36 39.82
C SER A 46 51.81 5.47 38.77
N SER A 47 52.84 5.59 37.98
CA SER A 47 52.81 6.38 36.76
C SER A 47 51.52 6.00 35.99
N GLU A 48 50.62 6.94 35.75
CA GLU A 48 49.50 6.77 34.85
C GLU A 48 50.02 6.27 33.52
N GLN A 49 50.03 4.97 33.31
CA GLN A 49 50.27 4.40 32.01
C GLN A 49 49.14 4.84 31.11
N LYS A 50 49.43 5.67 30.12
CA LYS A 50 48.49 6.02 29.05
C LYS A 50 47.92 4.71 28.51
N PRO A 51 46.60 4.56 28.41
CA PRO A 51 46.00 3.33 27.90
C PRO A 51 46.57 3.02 26.52
N VAL A 52 47.13 1.83 26.37
CA VAL A 52 47.61 1.35 25.06
C VAL A 52 46.39 0.91 24.26
N TYR A 53 46.15 1.58 23.15
CA TYR A 53 45.11 1.20 22.21
C TYR A 53 45.63 0.03 21.35
N PHE A 54 44.88 -1.04 21.28
CA PHE A 54 45.23 -2.22 20.48
C PHE A 54 44.01 -2.72 19.71
N GLU A 55 44.27 -3.50 18.68
CA GLU A 55 43.27 -4.08 17.80
C GLU A 55 42.27 -4.92 18.61
N GLN A 56 41.00 -4.70 18.35
CA GLN A 56 39.86 -5.45 18.95
C GLN A 56 39.11 -6.21 17.89
N ASP A 57 38.47 -7.30 18.28
CA ASP A 57 37.56 -8.03 17.41
C ASP A 57 36.26 -7.25 17.16
N VAL A 58 35.49 -7.72 16.17
CA VAL A 58 34.20 -7.08 15.81
C VAL A 58 33.21 -7.12 16.96
N ALA A 59 33.26 -8.14 17.83
CA ALA A 59 32.34 -8.30 18.97
C ALA A 59 32.54 -7.20 20.00
N ALA A 60 33.77 -6.71 20.19
CA ALA A 60 34.08 -5.61 21.10
C ALA A 60 33.34 -4.29 20.78
N SER A 61 32.90 -4.11 19.51
CA SER A 61 32.10 -2.95 19.09
C SER A 61 30.60 -3.08 19.34
N ASN A 62 30.09 -4.26 19.77
CA ASN A 62 28.66 -4.48 19.95
C ASN A 62 27.98 -3.51 20.95
N PRO A 63 28.59 -3.11 22.08
CA PRO A 63 27.97 -2.12 22.96
C PRO A 63 27.69 -0.79 22.24
N LEU A 64 28.61 -0.33 21.39
CA LEU A 64 28.42 0.91 20.59
C LEU A 64 27.32 0.73 19.55
N ARG A 65 27.29 -0.39 18.84
CA ARG A 65 26.24 -0.70 17.85
C ARG A 65 24.87 -0.74 18.48
N ASN A 66 24.75 -1.39 19.64
CA ASN A 66 23.49 -1.46 20.40
C ASN A 66 23.04 -0.07 20.88
N ALA A 67 23.98 0.76 21.35
CA ALA A 67 23.69 2.14 21.74
C ALA A 67 23.18 2.97 20.55
N GLN A 68 23.84 2.87 19.39
CA GLN A 68 23.42 3.56 18.17
C GLN A 68 22.05 3.11 17.69
N ALA A 69 21.75 1.81 17.72
CA ALA A 69 20.43 1.30 17.39
C ALA A 69 19.36 1.89 18.33
N ALA A 70 19.61 1.90 19.64
CA ALA A 70 18.70 2.50 20.60
C ALA A 70 18.52 4.01 20.45
N GLU A 71 19.56 4.73 20.01
CA GLU A 71 19.48 6.16 19.69
C GLU A 71 18.57 6.41 18.48
N LEU A 72 18.73 5.63 17.40
CA LEU A 72 17.91 5.73 16.21
C LEU A 72 16.44 5.41 16.53
N GLU A 73 16.15 4.41 17.36
CA GLU A 73 14.79 4.11 17.80
C GLU A 73 14.15 5.29 18.58
N ARG A 74 14.92 5.94 19.47
CA ARG A 74 14.42 7.15 20.15
C ARG A 74 14.19 8.31 19.21
N TYR A 75 15.07 8.50 18.23
CA TYR A 75 14.91 9.52 17.20
C TYR A 75 13.67 9.27 16.33
N ILE A 76 13.43 8.03 15.90
CA ILE A 76 12.21 7.64 15.17
C ILE A 76 10.96 7.97 16.00
N ALA A 77 10.96 7.63 17.28
CA ALA A 77 9.85 7.94 18.19
C ALA A 77 9.60 9.45 18.32
N HIS A 78 10.67 10.27 18.35
CA HIS A 78 10.57 11.72 18.32
C HIS A 78 9.97 12.24 17.02
N LEU A 79 10.42 11.75 15.86
CA LEU A 79 9.86 12.14 14.56
C LEU A 79 8.37 11.86 14.43
N LYS A 80 7.89 10.75 14.99
CA LYS A 80 6.47 10.39 14.99
C LYS A 80 5.60 11.33 15.82
N SER A 81 6.12 11.80 16.94
CA SER A 81 5.41 12.70 17.84
C SER A 81 5.38 14.14 17.33
N ASP A 82 6.27 14.51 16.39
CA ASP A 82 6.34 15.85 15.83
C ASP A 82 5.29 16.04 14.72
N THR A 83 4.21 16.72 15.04
CA THR A 83 3.15 17.08 14.09
C THR A 83 3.35 18.46 13.44
N SER A 84 4.44 19.16 13.74
CA SER A 84 4.68 20.55 13.28
C SER A 84 4.71 20.66 11.76
N ARG A 85 5.35 19.73 11.08
CA ARG A 85 5.42 19.66 9.62
C ARG A 85 4.05 19.44 8.98
N LEU A 86 3.22 18.57 9.55
CA LEU A 86 1.87 18.32 9.07
C LEU A 86 1.00 19.58 9.21
N GLN A 87 1.07 20.28 10.34
CA GLN A 87 0.33 21.50 10.58
C GLN A 87 0.71 22.63 9.61
N GLN A 88 1.92 22.62 9.05
CA GLN A 88 2.35 23.61 8.06
C GLN A 88 1.79 23.33 6.65
N ILE A 89 1.60 22.07 6.26
CA ILE A 89 1.23 21.68 4.89
C ILE A 89 -0.25 21.28 4.75
N LEU A 90 -0.91 20.87 5.84
CA LEU A 90 -2.33 20.52 5.87
C LEU A 90 -3.10 21.54 6.69
N THR A 91 -3.53 22.62 6.03
CA THR A 91 -4.25 23.77 6.61
C THR A 91 -5.62 23.96 5.95
N PRO A 92 -6.60 23.06 6.21
CA PRO A 92 -7.89 23.09 5.51
C PRO A 92 -8.72 24.34 5.84
N ASP A 93 -9.21 25.02 4.81
CA ASP A 93 -10.19 26.11 4.93
C ASP A 93 -11.61 25.56 4.72
N TYR A 94 -12.38 25.50 5.77
CA TYR A 94 -13.74 24.94 5.78
C TYR A 94 -14.84 25.94 5.42
N THR A 95 -14.50 27.17 5.03
CA THR A 95 -15.50 28.22 4.75
C THR A 95 -16.32 27.97 3.48
N SER A 96 -15.77 27.26 2.50
CA SER A 96 -16.50 26.70 1.35
C SER A 96 -15.80 25.45 0.80
N ILE A 97 -16.51 24.67 -0.02
CA ILE A 97 -15.93 23.49 -0.68
C ILE A 97 -14.78 23.88 -1.62
N GLU A 98 -14.91 25.00 -2.33
CA GLU A 98 -13.89 25.52 -3.25
C GLU A 98 -12.63 25.91 -2.49
N LYS A 99 -12.78 26.65 -1.39
CA LYS A 99 -11.67 27.06 -0.54
C LYS A 99 -11.02 25.87 0.14
N TYR A 100 -11.80 24.89 0.58
CA TYR A 100 -11.28 23.65 1.12
C TYR A 100 -10.40 22.91 0.11
N ARG A 101 -10.91 22.69 -1.10
CA ARG A 101 -10.16 22.03 -2.18
C ARG A 101 -8.86 22.76 -2.53
N ALA A 102 -8.90 24.09 -2.54
CA ALA A 102 -7.73 24.92 -2.78
C ALA A 102 -6.70 24.79 -1.65
N SER A 103 -7.14 24.84 -0.38
CA SER A 103 -6.27 24.81 0.80
C SER A 103 -5.58 23.46 1.02
N VAL A 104 -6.16 22.32 0.58
CA VAL A 104 -5.52 20.99 0.68
C VAL A 104 -4.64 20.64 -0.52
N LYS A 105 -4.59 21.50 -1.56
CA LYS A 105 -3.77 21.25 -2.75
C LYS A 105 -2.27 21.13 -2.46
N PRO A 106 -1.65 21.99 -1.60
CA PRO A 106 -0.24 21.82 -1.23
C PRO A 106 0.04 20.45 -0.60
N TYR A 107 -0.84 19.97 0.26
CA TYR A 107 -0.72 18.64 0.88
C TYR A 107 -0.84 17.50 -0.14
N ARG A 108 -1.76 17.62 -1.12
CA ARG A 108 -1.84 16.66 -2.24
C ARG A 108 -0.55 16.60 -3.06
N LEU A 109 0.05 17.76 -3.35
CA LEU A 109 1.34 17.82 -4.06
C LEU A 109 2.46 17.19 -3.26
N ALA A 110 2.54 17.46 -1.95
CA ALA A 110 3.53 16.85 -1.08
C ALA A 110 3.38 15.32 -1.03
N PHE A 111 2.14 14.82 -0.96
CA PHE A 111 1.87 13.37 -1.02
C PHE A 111 2.30 12.78 -2.36
N ALA A 112 1.94 13.40 -3.48
CA ALA A 112 2.36 12.96 -4.80
C ALA A 112 3.90 12.87 -4.90
N GLN A 113 4.60 13.88 -4.40
CA GLN A 113 6.07 13.92 -4.38
C GLN A 113 6.67 12.80 -3.51
N SER A 114 6.08 12.50 -2.35
CA SER A 114 6.59 11.47 -1.43
C SER A 114 6.59 10.06 -2.02
N ILE A 115 5.67 9.79 -2.94
CA ILE A 115 5.59 8.52 -3.67
C ILE A 115 6.24 8.58 -5.07
N GLY A 116 6.78 9.74 -5.49
CA GLY A 116 7.34 9.94 -6.83
C GLY A 116 6.29 9.92 -7.95
N TYR A 117 5.11 10.48 -7.70
CA TYR A 117 4.01 10.59 -8.68
C TYR A 117 3.92 12.01 -9.28
N PRO A 118 3.70 12.16 -10.60
CA PRO A 118 3.60 11.09 -11.60
C PRO A 118 4.95 10.43 -11.89
N PRO A 119 4.98 9.13 -12.27
CA PRO A 119 6.22 8.50 -12.70
C PRO A 119 6.74 9.15 -13.96
N PRO A 120 8.08 9.22 -14.16
CA PRO A 120 8.68 9.81 -15.35
C PRO A 120 8.38 8.95 -16.58
N GLY A 121 8.21 9.61 -17.73
CA GLY A 121 7.97 8.99 -19.04
C GLY A 121 6.78 9.60 -19.77
N ALA A 122 6.87 9.64 -21.08
CA ALA A 122 5.76 10.08 -21.93
C ALA A 122 4.72 8.95 -22.08
N VAL A 123 3.45 9.33 -22.22
CA VAL A 123 2.40 8.37 -22.60
C VAL A 123 2.68 7.88 -24.02
N PRO A 124 2.74 6.55 -24.24
CA PRO A 124 2.96 6.01 -25.57
C PRO A 124 1.86 6.42 -26.57
N ALA A 125 2.23 6.52 -27.83
CA ALA A 125 1.30 6.89 -28.92
C ALA A 125 0.35 5.72 -29.29
N GLU A 126 0.65 4.51 -28.85
CA GLU A 126 -0.15 3.33 -29.12
C GLU A 126 -1.57 3.49 -28.56
N ARG A 127 -2.53 2.94 -29.30
CA ARG A 127 -3.94 2.94 -28.88
C ARG A 127 -4.22 1.81 -27.91
N ALA A 128 -5.11 2.06 -26.96
CA ALA A 128 -5.65 1.02 -26.09
C ALA A 128 -6.39 -0.05 -26.91
N GLN A 129 -6.20 -1.30 -26.53
CA GLN A 129 -6.80 -2.47 -27.17
C GLN A 129 -7.86 -3.06 -26.25
N PHE A 130 -8.96 -3.54 -26.85
CA PHE A 130 -10.07 -4.18 -26.15
C PHE A 130 -10.48 -5.41 -26.95
N GLU A 131 -9.98 -6.57 -26.56
CA GLU A 131 -10.31 -7.86 -27.17
C GLU A 131 -11.50 -8.49 -26.45
N LYS A 132 -12.59 -8.78 -27.20
CA LYS A 132 -13.72 -9.51 -26.63
C LYS A 132 -13.29 -10.95 -26.32
N ILE A 133 -13.37 -11.32 -25.03
CA ILE A 133 -13.01 -12.67 -24.54
C ILE A 133 -14.22 -13.53 -24.17
N GLY A 134 -15.41 -12.93 -24.08
CA GLY A 134 -16.63 -13.68 -23.80
C GLY A 134 -17.81 -12.78 -23.43
N GLU A 135 -18.93 -13.43 -23.15
CA GLU A 135 -20.14 -12.78 -22.64
C GLU A 135 -20.99 -13.77 -21.85
N ASP A 136 -21.83 -13.25 -20.96
CA ASP A 136 -22.84 -14.02 -20.25
C ASP A 136 -24.19 -13.26 -20.18
N ALA A 137 -25.08 -13.65 -19.32
CA ALA A 137 -26.39 -13.03 -19.19
C ALA A 137 -26.34 -11.55 -18.76
N ILE A 138 -25.28 -11.12 -18.04
CA ILE A 138 -25.21 -9.77 -17.47
C ILE A 138 -24.24 -8.83 -18.18
N GLY A 139 -23.21 -9.35 -18.86
CA GLY A 139 -22.17 -8.51 -19.43
C GLY A 139 -21.43 -9.08 -20.62
N ILE A 140 -20.70 -8.20 -21.31
CA ILE A 140 -19.74 -8.52 -22.35
C ILE A 140 -18.36 -8.23 -21.78
N TYR A 141 -17.44 -9.19 -21.88
CA TYR A 141 -16.12 -9.18 -21.26
C TYR A 141 -15.04 -8.96 -22.28
N PHE A 142 -14.15 -8.01 -21.99
CA PHE A 142 -13.01 -7.69 -22.82
C PHE A 142 -11.71 -7.79 -22.02
N ARG A 143 -10.65 -8.29 -22.62
CA ARG A 143 -9.28 -8.05 -22.20
C ARG A 143 -8.90 -6.64 -22.65
N ALA A 144 -8.64 -5.74 -21.71
CA ALA A 144 -8.16 -4.40 -22.00
C ALA A 144 -6.65 -4.32 -21.81
N ILE A 145 -5.94 -3.71 -22.77
CA ILE A 145 -4.51 -3.38 -22.70
C ILE A 145 -4.39 -1.89 -23.01
N ILE A 146 -4.04 -1.11 -22.00
CA ILE A 146 -3.98 0.35 -22.10
C ILE A 146 -2.52 0.80 -21.89
N PRO A 147 -1.86 1.38 -22.90
CA PRO A 147 -0.51 1.93 -22.77
C PRO A 147 -0.47 3.07 -21.75
N VAL A 148 0.48 3.00 -20.80
CA VAL A 148 0.61 3.94 -19.66
C VAL A 148 1.92 4.70 -19.71
N LEU A 149 3.03 3.98 -19.79
CA LEU A 149 4.40 4.50 -19.88
C LEU A 149 5.15 3.65 -20.93
N PRO A 150 6.35 4.04 -21.37
CA PRO A 150 7.16 3.16 -22.20
C PRO A 150 7.29 1.76 -21.58
N GLU A 151 6.91 0.73 -22.31
CA GLU A 151 6.91 -0.68 -21.90
C GLU A 151 5.98 -1.03 -20.69
N VAL A 152 5.12 -0.11 -20.25
CA VAL A 152 4.17 -0.34 -19.14
C VAL A 152 2.73 -0.18 -19.60
N HIS A 153 1.93 -1.20 -19.35
CA HIS A 153 0.51 -1.23 -19.68
C HIS A 153 -0.35 -1.42 -18.43
N ALA A 154 -1.55 -0.87 -18.45
CA ALA A 154 -2.63 -1.28 -17.58
C ALA A 154 -3.42 -2.38 -18.28
N GLU A 155 -3.31 -3.61 -17.77
CA GLU A 155 -4.05 -4.75 -18.31
C GLU A 155 -5.14 -5.16 -17.31
N GLY A 156 -6.26 -5.68 -17.82
CA GLY A 156 -7.34 -6.13 -16.95
C GLY A 156 -8.60 -6.54 -17.69
N LEU A 157 -9.64 -6.77 -16.93
CA LEU A 157 -10.97 -7.03 -17.45
C LEU A 157 -11.76 -5.72 -17.58
N TYR A 158 -12.20 -5.42 -18.80
CA TYR A 158 -13.18 -4.37 -19.06
C TYR A 158 -14.52 -5.01 -19.40
N ILE A 159 -15.58 -4.63 -18.67
CA ILE A 159 -16.88 -5.31 -18.75
C ILE A 159 -17.98 -4.28 -18.96
N THR A 160 -18.76 -4.47 -20.02
CA THR A 160 -19.93 -3.63 -20.30
C THR A 160 -21.21 -4.40 -19.95
N PRO A 161 -22.17 -3.81 -19.22
CA PRO A 161 -23.44 -4.46 -18.91
C PRO A 161 -24.32 -4.58 -20.16
N LYS A 162 -25.01 -5.73 -20.32
CA LYS A 162 -25.84 -6.01 -21.52
C LYS A 162 -27.14 -5.22 -21.60
N HIS A 163 -27.72 -4.87 -20.46
CA HIS A 163 -29.07 -4.32 -20.39
C HIS A 163 -29.12 -2.80 -20.18
N VAL A 164 -28.00 -2.10 -20.48
CA VAL A 164 -27.91 -0.65 -20.31
C VAL A 164 -27.90 0.02 -21.67
N THR A 165 -28.87 0.87 -21.92
CA THR A 165 -29.07 1.59 -23.19
C THR A 165 -28.53 3.04 -23.16
N LYS A 166 -28.06 3.52 -22.00
CA LYS A 166 -27.49 4.86 -21.78
C LYS A 166 -26.08 4.74 -21.25
N PRO A 167 -25.22 5.75 -21.38
CA PRO A 167 -23.93 5.75 -20.73
C PRO A 167 -24.06 5.47 -19.22
N ALA A 168 -23.29 4.51 -18.75
CA ALA A 168 -23.34 3.99 -17.39
C ALA A 168 -22.17 4.50 -16.54
N PRO A 169 -22.31 4.57 -15.20
CA PRO A 169 -21.19 4.84 -14.32
C PRO A 169 -20.03 3.88 -14.54
N LEU A 170 -18.80 4.37 -14.40
CA LEU A 170 -17.60 3.55 -14.43
C LEU A 170 -17.18 3.17 -13.00
N VAL A 171 -16.90 1.90 -12.79
CA VAL A 171 -16.30 1.40 -11.54
C VAL A 171 -14.94 0.81 -11.82
N ILE A 172 -13.92 1.30 -11.11
CA ILE A 172 -12.61 0.64 -11.02
C ILE A 172 -12.66 -0.33 -9.84
N ALA A 173 -12.44 -1.63 -10.09
CA ALA A 173 -12.52 -2.68 -9.07
C ALA A 173 -11.15 -3.33 -8.85
N MET A 174 -10.52 -3.07 -7.69
CA MET A 174 -9.15 -3.47 -7.39
C MET A 174 -9.12 -4.73 -6.52
N HIS A 175 -8.52 -5.80 -7.04
CA HIS A 175 -8.33 -7.03 -6.27
C HIS A 175 -7.26 -6.89 -5.15
N GLY A 176 -7.29 -7.79 -4.18
CA GLY A 176 -6.31 -7.86 -3.09
C GLY A 176 -4.99 -8.53 -3.48
N GLY A 177 -4.05 -8.56 -2.55
CA GLY A 177 -2.76 -9.23 -2.74
C GLY A 177 -2.95 -10.72 -3.03
N GLY A 178 -2.24 -11.21 -4.04
CA GLY A 178 -2.34 -12.61 -4.50
C GLY A 178 -3.62 -12.96 -5.27
N GLY A 179 -4.51 -11.98 -5.52
CA GLY A 179 -5.69 -12.13 -6.36
C GLY A 179 -5.42 -11.79 -7.83
N SER A 180 -6.50 -11.80 -8.59
CA SER A 180 -6.54 -11.32 -9.98
C SER A 180 -7.94 -10.78 -10.30
N PRO A 181 -8.12 -10.05 -11.41
CA PRO A 181 -9.44 -9.65 -11.87
C PRO A 181 -10.40 -10.83 -12.02
N GLU A 182 -9.92 -11.97 -12.53
CA GLU A 182 -10.70 -13.19 -12.74
C GLU A 182 -11.13 -13.84 -11.42
N VAL A 183 -10.26 -13.83 -10.40
CA VAL A 183 -10.61 -14.35 -9.07
C VAL A 183 -11.69 -13.49 -8.43
N ALA A 184 -11.58 -12.15 -8.55
CA ALA A 184 -12.58 -11.22 -8.03
C ALA A 184 -13.92 -11.26 -8.82
N LEU A 185 -13.89 -11.77 -10.07
CA LEU A 185 -15.05 -11.91 -10.92
C LEU A 185 -15.74 -13.28 -10.78
N PHE A 186 -14.98 -14.40 -10.86
CA PHE A 186 -15.53 -15.74 -11.07
C PHE A 186 -15.54 -16.61 -9.82
N LYS A 187 -14.75 -16.33 -8.81
CA LYS A 187 -14.78 -17.06 -7.54
C LYS A 187 -15.84 -16.47 -6.60
N GLY A 188 -17.10 -16.71 -6.91
CA GLY A 188 -18.18 -16.40 -5.99
C GLY A 188 -17.99 -17.11 -4.65
N GLY A 189 -18.29 -16.47 -3.54
CA GLY A 189 -18.13 -17.02 -2.18
C GLY A 189 -16.69 -17.00 -1.65
N ALA A 190 -15.69 -16.58 -2.43
CA ALA A 190 -14.40 -16.18 -1.90
C ALA A 190 -14.51 -14.80 -1.22
N ASN A 191 -13.44 -14.35 -0.58
CA ASN A 191 -13.40 -13.06 0.12
C ASN A 191 -13.71 -11.81 -0.73
N TYR A 192 -13.87 -11.94 -2.04
CA TYR A 192 -14.30 -10.87 -2.94
C TYR A 192 -15.82 -10.75 -3.12
N HIS A 193 -16.60 -11.80 -2.83
CA HIS A 193 -18.07 -11.82 -2.96
C HIS A 193 -18.57 -11.25 -4.30
N ASP A 194 -18.02 -11.74 -5.41
CA ASP A 194 -18.32 -11.25 -6.77
C ASP A 194 -18.14 -9.72 -6.91
N MET A 195 -17.17 -9.10 -6.22
CA MET A 195 -16.95 -7.66 -6.22
C MET A 195 -17.03 -7.04 -7.63
N VAL A 196 -16.40 -7.65 -8.63
CA VAL A 196 -16.43 -7.17 -10.00
C VAL A 196 -17.82 -7.36 -10.64
N ARG A 197 -18.40 -8.56 -10.52
CA ARG A 197 -19.76 -8.84 -11.06
C ARG A 197 -20.85 -8.03 -10.34
N GLY A 198 -20.65 -7.71 -9.08
CA GLY A 198 -21.55 -6.86 -8.30
C GLY A 198 -21.79 -5.50 -8.96
N GLY A 199 -20.76 -4.87 -9.52
CA GLY A 199 -20.88 -3.66 -10.31
C GLY A 199 -21.62 -3.87 -11.62
N VAL A 200 -21.29 -4.94 -12.37
CA VAL A 200 -21.94 -5.26 -13.65
C VAL A 200 -23.44 -5.57 -13.47
N LYS A 201 -23.81 -6.32 -12.40
CA LYS A 201 -25.20 -6.60 -12.04
C LYS A 201 -26.04 -5.35 -11.77
N ARG A 202 -25.38 -4.26 -11.32
CA ARG A 202 -25.97 -2.92 -11.09
C ARG A 202 -26.07 -2.07 -12.36
N GLY A 203 -25.61 -2.59 -13.48
CA GLY A 203 -25.58 -1.86 -14.74
C GLY A 203 -24.40 -0.90 -14.88
N TYR A 204 -23.34 -1.07 -14.09
CA TYR A 204 -22.11 -0.28 -14.21
C TYR A 204 -21.16 -0.89 -15.23
N VAL A 205 -20.45 -0.04 -15.96
CA VAL A 205 -19.24 -0.43 -16.67
C VAL A 205 -18.15 -0.66 -15.65
N VAL A 206 -17.46 -1.79 -15.70
CA VAL A 206 -16.43 -2.14 -14.71
C VAL A 206 -15.09 -2.34 -15.42
N PHE A 207 -14.05 -1.72 -14.89
CA PHE A 207 -12.66 -2.04 -15.22
C PHE A 207 -11.98 -2.62 -13.97
N ALA A 208 -11.52 -3.85 -14.09
CA ALA A 208 -10.76 -4.54 -13.05
C ALA A 208 -9.32 -4.75 -13.54
N PRO A 209 -8.39 -3.83 -13.21
CA PRO A 209 -6.99 -3.95 -13.63
C PRO A 209 -6.27 -5.05 -12.84
N GLN A 210 -5.30 -5.70 -13.50
CA GLN A 210 -4.28 -6.51 -12.85
C GLN A 210 -3.19 -5.61 -12.31
N HIS A 211 -2.90 -5.71 -11.01
CA HIS A 211 -1.73 -5.09 -10.42
C HIS A 211 -0.72 -6.16 -9.99
N LEU A 212 0.56 -5.78 -9.90
CA LEU A 212 1.61 -6.70 -9.51
C LEU A 212 1.66 -6.83 -7.98
N PHE A 213 1.37 -8.02 -7.46
CA PHE A 213 1.66 -8.37 -6.06
C PHE A 213 2.78 -9.41 -5.96
N LYS A 214 2.68 -10.48 -6.72
CA LYS A 214 3.71 -11.53 -6.88
C LYS A 214 3.66 -12.09 -8.30
N ALA A 215 4.73 -12.71 -8.74
CA ALA A 215 4.82 -13.36 -10.04
C ALA A 215 5.61 -14.68 -9.90
N ASP A 216 5.01 -15.78 -10.32
CA ASP A 216 5.54 -17.13 -10.05
C ASP A 216 6.88 -17.41 -10.75
N ALA A 217 7.16 -16.75 -11.89
CA ALA A 217 8.43 -16.87 -12.61
C ALA A 217 9.59 -16.06 -11.98
N TYR A 218 9.34 -15.36 -10.89
CA TYR A 218 10.28 -14.45 -10.24
C TYR A 218 10.42 -14.77 -8.75
N PRO A 219 11.49 -14.28 -8.07
CA PRO A 219 11.62 -14.40 -6.63
C PRO A 219 10.39 -13.83 -5.88
N ALA A 220 10.08 -14.37 -4.72
CA ALA A 220 8.91 -13.97 -3.92
C ALA A 220 8.90 -12.47 -3.56
N ASP A 221 10.07 -11.84 -3.48
CA ASP A 221 10.23 -10.41 -3.19
C ASP A 221 10.43 -9.53 -4.43
N ILE A 222 10.14 -10.04 -5.64
CA ILE A 222 10.35 -9.32 -6.91
C ILE A 222 9.76 -7.91 -6.89
N ARG A 223 8.58 -7.74 -6.29
CA ARG A 223 7.94 -6.43 -6.22
C ARG A 223 8.77 -5.42 -5.43
N ARG A 224 9.34 -5.80 -4.28
CA ARG A 224 10.23 -4.96 -3.49
C ARG A 224 11.51 -4.65 -4.25
N GLN A 225 12.07 -5.62 -4.97
CA GLN A 225 13.26 -5.40 -5.81
C GLN A 225 12.98 -4.40 -6.94
N ILE A 226 11.81 -4.48 -7.58
CA ILE A 226 11.37 -3.51 -8.59
C ILE A 226 11.18 -2.13 -7.95
N ASP A 227 10.47 -2.04 -6.83
CA ASP A 227 10.21 -0.78 -6.14
C ASP A 227 11.50 -0.06 -5.72
N ASN A 228 12.48 -0.79 -5.17
CA ASN A 228 13.78 -0.23 -4.83
C ASN A 228 14.49 0.37 -6.05
N ARG A 229 14.44 -0.30 -7.21
CA ARG A 229 15.02 0.22 -8.46
C ARG A 229 14.27 1.45 -8.98
N LEU A 230 12.94 1.47 -8.87
CA LEU A 230 12.12 2.64 -9.21
C LEU A 230 12.43 3.84 -8.31
N ARG A 231 12.63 3.60 -7.01
CA ARG A 231 13.02 4.68 -6.06
C ARG A 231 14.36 5.33 -6.41
N HIS A 232 15.32 4.56 -6.93
CA HIS A 232 16.58 5.11 -7.44
C HIS A 232 16.38 6.00 -8.68
N GLN A 233 15.22 5.89 -9.36
CA GLN A 233 14.85 6.72 -10.51
C GLN A 233 13.85 7.84 -10.16
N GLY A 234 13.63 8.09 -8.85
CA GLY A 234 12.77 9.18 -8.38
C GLY A 234 11.26 8.88 -8.44
N THR A 235 10.89 7.60 -8.58
CA THR A 235 9.49 7.16 -8.56
C THR A 235 9.32 5.91 -7.68
N SER A 236 8.16 5.28 -7.69
CA SER A 236 7.88 4.06 -6.93
C SER A 236 6.90 3.17 -7.65
N ILE A 237 6.79 1.92 -7.21
CA ILE A 237 5.75 1.01 -7.71
C ILE A 237 4.35 1.56 -7.41
N THR A 238 4.18 2.24 -6.26
CA THR A 238 2.93 2.94 -5.90
C THR A 238 2.54 3.96 -6.94
N ALA A 239 3.50 4.80 -7.37
CA ALA A 239 3.27 5.80 -8.40
C ALA A 239 2.92 5.18 -9.75
N VAL A 240 3.60 4.09 -10.15
CA VAL A 240 3.33 3.38 -11.40
C VAL A 240 1.93 2.75 -11.40
N GLU A 241 1.53 2.08 -10.32
CA GLU A 241 0.20 1.47 -10.22
C GLU A 241 -0.91 2.54 -10.20
N ILE A 242 -0.71 3.68 -9.52
CA ILE A 242 -1.64 4.82 -9.61
C ILE A 242 -1.70 5.36 -11.04
N ALA A 243 -0.57 5.49 -11.74
CA ALA A 243 -0.54 5.94 -13.13
C ALA A 243 -1.30 5.00 -14.06
N LYS A 244 -1.25 3.68 -13.83
CA LYS A 244 -2.08 2.72 -14.57
C LYS A 244 -3.58 3.02 -14.42
N ILE A 245 -4.02 3.33 -13.21
CA ILE A 245 -5.44 3.64 -12.94
C ILE A 245 -5.82 4.98 -13.58
N THR A 246 -5.03 6.03 -13.34
CA THR A 246 -5.35 7.38 -13.84
C THR A 246 -5.31 7.44 -15.36
N ARG A 247 -4.36 6.75 -15.99
CA ARG A 247 -4.30 6.63 -17.46
C ARG A 247 -5.47 5.81 -18.01
N SER A 248 -5.89 4.76 -17.31
CA SER A 248 -7.10 4.03 -17.69
C SER A 248 -8.33 4.92 -17.67
N LEU A 249 -8.46 5.82 -16.69
CA LEU A 249 -9.54 6.81 -16.70
C LEU A 249 -9.49 7.73 -17.93
N ASP A 250 -8.29 8.19 -18.37
CA ASP A 250 -8.15 9.03 -19.56
C ASP A 250 -8.74 8.35 -20.82
N VAL A 251 -8.59 7.03 -20.93
CA VAL A 251 -9.08 6.24 -22.05
C VAL A 251 -10.55 5.86 -21.88
N LEU A 252 -10.91 5.35 -20.69
CA LEU A 252 -12.23 4.78 -20.47
C LEU A 252 -13.34 5.83 -20.40
N LEU A 253 -13.04 7.04 -19.89
CA LEU A 253 -14.01 8.13 -19.84
C LEU A 253 -14.36 8.73 -21.23
N GLN A 254 -13.63 8.36 -22.27
CA GLN A 254 -13.92 8.74 -23.66
C GLN A 254 -14.79 7.70 -24.39
N ARG A 255 -15.09 6.58 -23.76
CA ARG A 255 -15.89 5.52 -24.38
C ARG A 255 -17.38 5.88 -24.34
N PRO A 256 -18.13 5.65 -25.43
CA PRO A 256 -19.53 6.09 -25.54
C PRO A 256 -20.48 5.43 -24.55
N GLU A 257 -20.14 4.22 -24.06
CA GLU A 257 -20.91 3.50 -23.05
C GLU A 257 -20.65 3.97 -21.59
N VAL A 258 -19.69 4.87 -21.38
CA VAL A 258 -19.29 5.35 -20.05
C VAL A 258 -19.83 6.75 -19.79
N ASP A 259 -20.43 6.97 -18.62
CA ASP A 259 -20.75 8.29 -18.10
C ASP A 259 -19.54 8.88 -17.34
N PRO A 260 -18.83 9.87 -17.92
CA PRO A 260 -17.61 10.40 -17.31
C PRO A 260 -17.86 11.20 -16.03
N THR A 261 -19.09 11.53 -15.72
CA THR A 261 -19.47 12.30 -14.50
C THR A 261 -19.75 11.39 -13.30
N ARG A 262 -19.77 10.06 -13.50
CA ARG A 262 -20.08 9.07 -12.46
C ARG A 262 -19.03 7.97 -12.41
N VAL A 263 -17.98 8.20 -11.64
CA VAL A 263 -16.86 7.26 -11.47
C VAL A 263 -16.77 6.85 -10.01
N ALA A 264 -16.71 5.54 -9.77
CA ALA A 264 -16.41 4.99 -8.46
C ALA A 264 -15.16 4.10 -8.49
N MET A 265 -14.55 3.90 -7.33
CA MET A 265 -13.46 2.96 -7.14
C MET A 265 -13.71 2.13 -5.89
N VAL A 266 -13.57 0.81 -6.02
CA VAL A 266 -13.73 -0.14 -4.92
C VAL A 266 -12.53 -1.08 -4.87
N GLY A 267 -12.19 -1.56 -3.67
CA GLY A 267 -11.08 -2.51 -3.58
C GLY A 267 -10.95 -3.16 -2.21
N LEU A 268 -10.38 -4.37 -2.21
CA LEU A 268 -10.13 -5.17 -1.02
C LEU A 268 -8.64 -5.23 -0.69
N SER A 269 -8.29 -5.03 0.59
CA SER A 269 -6.93 -5.27 1.09
C SER A 269 -5.90 -4.42 0.35
N TYR A 270 -4.98 -5.02 -0.38
CA TYR A 270 -4.05 -4.32 -1.27
C TYR A 270 -4.77 -3.43 -2.30
N GLY A 271 -5.92 -3.90 -2.83
CA GLY A 271 -6.81 -3.08 -3.65
C GLY A 271 -7.47 -1.94 -2.87
N GLY A 272 -7.74 -2.15 -1.58
CA GLY A 272 -8.22 -1.11 -0.64
C GLY A 272 -7.21 0.02 -0.45
N PHE A 273 -5.91 -0.33 -0.33
CA PHE A 273 -4.83 0.66 -0.34
C PHE A 273 -4.86 1.53 -1.60
N TYR A 274 -4.85 0.90 -2.78
CA TYR A 274 -4.89 1.68 -4.03
C TYR A 274 -6.17 2.47 -4.19
N THR A 275 -7.29 1.99 -3.67
CA THR A 275 -8.54 2.75 -3.66
C THR A 275 -8.39 4.04 -2.85
N LEU A 276 -7.81 3.98 -1.65
CA LEU A 276 -7.61 5.15 -0.80
C LEU A 276 -6.63 6.15 -1.43
N VAL A 277 -5.42 5.68 -1.76
CA VAL A 277 -4.33 6.59 -2.21
C VAL A 277 -4.59 7.16 -3.61
N THR A 278 -5.18 6.35 -4.51
CA THR A 278 -5.54 6.85 -5.85
C THR A 278 -6.66 7.88 -5.76
N THR A 279 -7.70 7.63 -4.94
CA THR A 279 -8.79 8.59 -4.76
C THR A 279 -8.30 9.90 -4.13
N ALA A 280 -7.29 9.86 -3.24
CA ALA A 280 -6.67 11.05 -2.69
C ALA A 280 -5.99 11.92 -3.76
N LEU A 281 -5.41 11.31 -4.81
CA LEU A 281 -4.69 12.00 -5.89
C LEU A 281 -5.56 12.32 -7.10
N GLU A 282 -6.55 11.47 -7.42
CA GLU A 282 -7.37 11.54 -8.63
C GLU A 282 -8.78 12.08 -8.35
N PRO A 283 -9.05 13.35 -8.69
CA PRO A 283 -10.35 13.96 -8.39
C PRO A 283 -11.52 13.45 -9.25
N ARG A 284 -11.27 12.77 -10.36
CA ARG A 284 -12.30 12.18 -11.21
C ARG A 284 -12.97 10.96 -10.59
N ILE A 285 -12.37 10.37 -9.54
CA ILE A 285 -13.04 9.33 -8.75
C ILE A 285 -13.99 10.03 -7.77
N HIS A 286 -15.29 9.91 -8.02
CA HIS A 286 -16.33 10.63 -7.28
C HIS A 286 -16.76 9.92 -6.01
N VAL A 287 -16.71 8.59 -5.97
CA VAL A 287 -17.10 7.75 -4.82
C VAL A 287 -16.07 6.65 -4.63
N ALA A 288 -15.71 6.33 -3.39
CA ALA A 288 -14.77 5.24 -3.12
C ALA A 288 -15.23 4.34 -1.98
N ALA A 289 -14.91 3.03 -2.09
CA ALA A 289 -15.06 2.06 -1.00
C ALA A 289 -13.78 1.24 -0.84
N SER A 290 -13.09 1.43 0.30
CA SER A 290 -11.84 0.75 0.64
C SER A 290 -12.10 -0.27 1.74
N SER A 291 -11.86 -1.56 1.45
CA SER A 291 -12.14 -2.67 2.35
C SER A 291 -10.86 -3.25 2.93
N CYS A 292 -10.83 -3.48 4.24
CA CYS A 292 -9.79 -4.22 4.97
C CYS A 292 -8.35 -3.72 4.74
N TYR A 293 -8.17 -2.40 4.71
CA TYR A 293 -6.84 -1.78 4.56
C TYR A 293 -6.63 -0.61 5.54
N TYR A 294 -7.59 0.31 5.67
CA TYR A 294 -7.45 1.58 6.38
C TYR A 294 -7.02 1.43 7.84
N GLY A 295 -6.09 2.27 8.29
CA GLY A 295 -5.57 2.23 9.64
C GLY A 295 -4.22 1.50 9.77
N VAL A 296 -3.40 1.48 8.72
CA VAL A 296 -2.06 0.90 8.78
C VAL A 296 -1.18 1.72 9.71
N GLN A 297 -0.67 1.06 10.76
CA GLN A 297 0.25 1.63 11.75
C GLN A 297 1.65 1.05 11.59
N GLU A 298 2.64 1.80 12.03
CA GLU A 298 4.03 1.37 11.99
C GLU A 298 4.32 0.14 12.87
N SER A 299 3.58 -0.06 13.96
CA SER A 299 3.73 -1.25 14.80
C SER A 299 3.66 -2.56 14.02
N ARG A 300 2.84 -2.61 12.96
CA ARG A 300 2.77 -3.77 12.06
C ARG A 300 4.05 -4.03 11.28
N TYR A 301 4.82 -2.99 10.98
CA TYR A 301 6.07 -3.11 10.24
C TYR A 301 7.18 -3.71 11.10
N ARG A 302 7.11 -3.54 12.42
CA ARG A 302 8.09 -4.11 13.36
C ARG A 302 7.92 -5.62 13.56
N GLU A 303 6.68 -6.11 13.51
CA GLU A 303 6.39 -7.53 13.77
C GLU A 303 6.71 -8.42 12.58
N ASN A 304 6.68 -7.87 11.34
CA ASN A 304 6.82 -8.65 10.11
C ASN A 304 7.33 -7.81 8.92
N GLU A 305 8.47 -7.15 9.06
CA GLU A 305 9.03 -6.23 8.05
C GLU A 305 9.15 -6.81 6.63
N LEU A 306 9.33 -8.13 6.52
CA LEU A 306 9.45 -8.81 5.23
C LEU A 306 8.11 -9.04 4.53
N SER A 307 6.99 -9.02 5.24
CA SER A 307 5.65 -9.30 4.69
C SER A 307 4.89 -8.05 4.26
N VAL A 308 5.32 -6.86 4.69
CA VAL A 308 4.64 -5.62 4.32
C VAL A 308 5.00 -5.25 2.88
N PRO A 309 4.00 -4.98 2.04
CA PRO A 309 4.23 -4.47 0.70
C PRO A 309 5.06 -3.19 0.70
N SER A 310 6.10 -3.12 -0.13
CA SER A 310 6.96 -1.94 -0.24
C SER A 310 6.21 -0.67 -0.66
N ASP A 311 5.10 -0.82 -1.37
CA ASP A 311 4.17 0.26 -1.74
C ASP A 311 3.65 1.05 -0.53
N PHE A 312 3.50 0.38 0.63
CA PHE A 312 3.04 1.04 1.85
C PHE A 312 4.15 1.84 2.54
N CYS A 313 5.41 1.66 2.11
CA CYS A 313 6.61 2.23 2.73
C CYS A 313 7.12 3.43 1.92
N PHE A 314 6.36 4.49 1.80
CA PHE A 314 6.83 5.73 1.19
C PHE A 314 7.33 6.73 2.22
N MET A 315 8.10 7.73 1.76
CA MET A 315 8.68 8.73 2.64
C MET A 315 7.60 9.49 3.41
N ASP A 316 7.86 9.81 4.67
CA ASP A 316 6.97 10.53 5.58
C ASP A 316 5.61 9.84 5.85
N ARG A 317 5.50 8.51 5.58
CA ARG A 317 4.25 7.74 5.69
C ARG A 317 3.52 7.92 7.01
N PHE A 318 4.24 7.91 8.12
CA PHE A 318 3.66 7.96 9.46
C PHE A 318 3.75 9.31 10.14
N SER A 319 4.49 10.27 9.56
CA SER A 319 4.58 11.64 10.08
C SER A 319 3.67 12.62 9.34
N LEU A 320 3.52 12.46 8.02
CA LEU A 320 2.76 13.39 7.18
C LEU A 320 1.58 12.75 6.46
N PHE A 321 1.65 11.46 6.08
CA PHE A 321 0.69 10.86 5.15
C PHE A 321 0.01 9.63 5.74
N ARG A 322 -0.47 9.75 6.99
CA ARG A 322 -1.31 8.72 7.61
C ARG A 322 -2.63 8.59 6.85
N ASP A 323 -3.26 7.41 6.95
CA ASP A 323 -4.51 7.16 6.23
C ASP A 323 -5.61 8.17 6.58
N ASP A 324 -5.73 8.54 7.86
CA ASP A 324 -6.70 9.55 8.31
C ASP A 324 -6.38 10.96 7.82
N ASP A 325 -5.12 11.31 7.60
CA ASP A 325 -4.72 12.60 7.00
C ASP A 325 -4.97 12.61 5.49
N LEU A 326 -4.71 11.48 4.80
CA LEU A 326 -4.99 11.35 3.36
C LEU A 326 -6.48 11.48 3.03
N VAL A 327 -7.38 11.15 3.97
CA VAL A 327 -8.82 11.36 3.82
C VAL A 327 -9.17 12.83 3.62
N ALA A 328 -8.38 13.78 4.14
CA ALA A 328 -8.55 15.20 3.84
C ALA A 328 -8.49 15.51 2.34
N LEU A 329 -7.73 14.75 1.56
CA LEU A 329 -7.61 14.92 0.10
C LEU A 329 -8.82 14.36 -0.67
N ILE A 330 -9.59 13.47 -0.04
CA ILE A 330 -10.79 12.86 -0.61
C ILE A 330 -12.02 13.71 -0.32
N ALA A 331 -12.14 14.23 0.90
CA ALA A 331 -13.27 15.07 1.31
C ALA A 331 -13.47 16.27 0.35
N PRO A 332 -14.73 16.63 0.02
CA PRO A 332 -16.00 16.10 0.52
C PRO A 332 -16.57 14.90 -0.31
N ARG A 333 -15.78 14.28 -1.19
CA ARG A 333 -16.23 13.15 -2.01
C ARG A 333 -16.55 11.97 -1.11
N PRO A 334 -17.63 11.20 -1.40
CA PRO A 334 -18.03 10.05 -0.60
C PRO A 334 -16.94 8.99 -0.48
N LEU A 335 -16.68 8.56 0.76
CA LEU A 335 -15.71 7.52 1.11
C LEU A 335 -16.31 6.56 2.14
N HIS A 336 -16.36 5.29 1.77
CA HIS A 336 -16.73 4.16 2.63
C HIS A 336 -15.50 3.35 3.00
N ILE A 337 -15.28 3.15 4.28
CA ILE A 337 -14.19 2.33 4.81
C ILE A 337 -14.83 1.11 5.48
N GLN A 338 -14.29 -0.09 5.17
CA GLN A 338 -14.75 -1.35 5.73
C GLN A 338 -13.62 -2.04 6.48
N ALA A 339 -13.93 -2.63 7.65
CA ALA A 339 -13.03 -3.46 8.43
C ALA A 339 -13.76 -4.66 8.99
N GLY A 340 -13.23 -5.86 8.76
CA GLY A 340 -13.80 -7.09 9.32
C GLY A 340 -13.44 -7.26 10.79
N LYS A 341 -14.41 -7.62 11.62
CA LYS A 341 -14.22 -7.86 13.06
C LYS A 341 -13.34 -9.07 13.33
N LYS A 342 -13.40 -10.08 12.45
CA LYS A 342 -12.61 -11.32 12.51
C LYS A 342 -11.43 -11.29 11.52
N ASP A 343 -11.07 -10.12 11.01
CA ASP A 343 -9.94 -9.98 10.10
C ASP A 343 -8.62 -10.30 10.82
N GLY A 344 -7.99 -11.41 10.46
CA GLY A 344 -6.68 -11.83 10.98
C GLY A 344 -5.48 -11.22 10.22
N VAL A 345 -5.73 -10.45 9.15
CA VAL A 345 -4.68 -9.85 8.30
C VAL A 345 -4.50 -8.37 8.59
N HIS A 346 -5.61 -7.69 8.88
CA HIS A 346 -5.63 -6.24 9.06
C HIS A 346 -6.04 -5.86 10.50
N HIS A 347 -5.33 -4.89 11.11
CA HIS A 347 -5.65 -4.41 12.46
C HIS A 347 -6.74 -3.32 12.40
N ARG A 348 -7.99 -3.73 12.60
CA ARG A 348 -9.16 -2.83 12.63
C ARG A 348 -9.11 -1.77 13.73
N GLU A 349 -8.45 -2.07 14.86
CA GLU A 349 -8.37 -1.18 16.02
C GLU A 349 -7.79 0.17 15.63
N ALA A 350 -6.72 0.17 14.84
CA ALA A 350 -6.11 1.40 14.34
C ALA A 350 -7.05 2.18 13.42
N GLY A 351 -7.83 1.51 12.60
CA GLY A 351 -8.86 2.14 11.78
C GLY A 351 -9.97 2.79 12.62
N ILE A 352 -10.40 2.12 13.70
CA ILE A 352 -11.37 2.67 14.67
C ILE A 352 -10.82 3.94 15.33
N GLU A 353 -9.56 3.94 15.76
CA GLU A 353 -8.90 5.10 16.37
C GLU A 353 -8.75 6.28 15.39
N MET A 354 -8.50 6.01 14.11
CA MET A 354 -8.31 7.03 13.07
C MET A 354 -9.64 7.59 12.52
N ALA A 355 -10.72 6.80 12.54
CA ALA A 355 -11.99 7.16 11.92
C ALA A 355 -12.59 8.49 12.41
N PRO A 356 -12.54 8.88 13.71
CA PRO A 356 -13.04 10.17 14.17
C PRO A 356 -12.35 11.38 13.50
N ARG A 357 -11.03 11.30 13.28
CA ARG A 357 -10.29 12.35 12.58
C ARG A 357 -10.75 12.45 11.13
N SER A 358 -10.86 11.34 10.42
CA SER A 358 -11.40 11.30 9.06
C SER A 358 -12.81 11.87 8.98
N ALA A 359 -13.71 11.47 9.88
CA ALA A 359 -15.07 11.98 9.95
C ALA A 359 -15.11 13.51 10.14
N SER A 360 -14.19 14.07 10.94
CA SER A 360 -14.15 15.50 11.23
C SER A 360 -13.97 16.37 10.00
N TYR A 361 -13.28 15.91 8.93
CA TYR A 361 -13.15 16.66 7.69
C TYR A 361 -14.52 16.83 7.01
N TYR A 362 -15.33 15.79 7.00
CA TYR A 362 -16.67 15.81 6.42
C TYR A 362 -17.67 16.58 7.27
N GLU A 363 -17.62 16.43 8.59
CA GLU A 363 -18.49 17.16 9.52
C GLU A 363 -18.30 18.67 9.41
N LYS A 364 -17.06 19.14 9.40
CA LYS A 364 -16.73 20.58 9.24
C LYS A 364 -17.16 21.15 7.90
N LEU A 365 -17.30 20.32 6.87
CA LEU A 365 -17.81 20.69 5.54
C LEU A 365 -19.34 20.54 5.42
N GLY A 366 -20.05 20.14 6.48
CA GLY A 366 -21.49 19.85 6.42
C GLY A 366 -21.85 18.64 5.54
N LYS A 367 -20.91 17.70 5.38
CA LYS A 367 -21.04 16.51 4.52
C LYS A 367 -20.87 15.20 5.29
N LYS A 368 -21.33 15.16 6.53
CA LYS A 368 -21.16 14.01 7.45
C LYS A 368 -21.55 12.67 6.81
N THR A 369 -22.63 12.62 6.02
CA THR A 369 -23.13 11.40 5.35
C THR A 369 -22.25 10.91 4.20
N ASN A 370 -21.24 11.69 3.81
CA ASN A 370 -20.29 11.29 2.76
C ASN A 370 -19.11 10.47 3.30
N PHE A 371 -19.00 10.29 4.61
CA PHE A 371 -17.98 9.41 5.21
C PHE A 371 -18.64 8.35 6.08
N GLU A 372 -18.26 7.10 5.87
CA GLU A 372 -18.68 5.98 6.69
C GLU A 372 -17.48 5.07 6.98
N HIS A 373 -17.30 4.70 8.25
CA HIS A 373 -16.39 3.65 8.68
C HIS A 373 -17.22 2.53 9.31
N LEU A 374 -17.32 1.40 8.62
CA LEU A 374 -18.08 0.22 9.04
C LEU A 374 -17.15 -0.87 9.54
N VAL A 375 -17.40 -1.37 10.74
CA VAL A 375 -16.84 -2.63 11.24
C VAL A 375 -17.91 -3.70 11.14
N PHE A 376 -17.71 -4.67 10.24
CA PHE A 376 -18.66 -5.78 10.02
C PHE A 376 -18.19 -7.06 10.73
N GLU A 377 -19.07 -8.05 10.87
CA GLU A 377 -18.84 -9.22 11.75
C GLU A 377 -17.88 -10.27 11.17
N GLU A 378 -17.69 -10.29 9.85
CA GLU A 378 -16.93 -11.30 9.13
C GLU A 378 -15.42 -11.02 9.18
N GLY A 379 -14.65 -11.66 8.28
CA GLY A 379 -13.19 -11.63 8.25
C GLY A 379 -12.59 -10.64 7.24
N HIS A 380 -11.47 -11.05 6.63
CA HIS A 380 -10.75 -10.28 5.62
C HIS A 380 -11.42 -10.39 4.26
N GLU A 381 -12.47 -9.59 4.03
CA GLU A 381 -13.30 -9.70 2.84
C GLU A 381 -13.92 -8.36 2.40
N PHE A 382 -14.39 -8.33 1.17
CA PHE A 382 -15.19 -7.23 0.64
C PHE A 382 -16.65 -7.42 1.09
N HIS A 383 -17.12 -6.57 1.99
CA HIS A 383 -18.50 -6.61 2.46
C HIS A 383 -19.40 -5.94 1.41
N ASP A 384 -19.89 -6.75 0.46
CA ASP A 384 -20.56 -6.32 -0.78
C ASP A 384 -21.80 -5.49 -0.54
N ALA A 385 -22.66 -5.89 0.41
CA ALA A 385 -23.92 -5.22 0.68
C ALA A 385 -23.73 -3.75 1.08
N SER A 386 -22.80 -3.45 2.02
CA SER A 386 -22.58 -2.07 2.45
C SER A 386 -21.79 -1.28 1.42
N ALA A 387 -20.75 -1.87 0.79
CA ALA A 387 -19.97 -1.18 -0.24
C ALA A 387 -20.86 -0.74 -1.41
N TRP A 388 -21.62 -1.67 -1.95
CA TRP A 388 -22.50 -1.37 -3.08
C TRP A 388 -23.68 -0.48 -2.69
N GLY A 389 -24.26 -0.65 -1.50
CA GLY A 389 -25.30 0.26 -0.99
C GLY A 389 -24.81 1.71 -0.93
N PHE A 390 -23.59 1.93 -0.41
CA PHE A 390 -22.98 3.25 -0.36
C PHE A 390 -22.67 3.80 -1.75
N VAL A 391 -22.07 3.01 -2.63
CA VAL A 391 -21.74 3.42 -4.01
C VAL A 391 -23.00 3.78 -4.79
N ASP A 392 -24.04 2.93 -4.76
CA ASP A 392 -25.32 3.14 -5.45
C ASP A 392 -25.98 4.44 -5.00
N GLN A 393 -26.05 4.68 -3.69
CA GLN A 393 -26.62 5.89 -3.11
C GLN A 393 -25.91 7.15 -3.63
N HIS A 394 -24.60 7.16 -3.59
CA HIS A 394 -23.82 8.36 -3.90
C HIS A 394 -23.65 8.62 -5.41
N LEU A 395 -23.54 7.56 -6.24
CA LEU A 395 -23.53 7.72 -7.70
C LEU A 395 -24.90 8.23 -8.23
N SER A 396 -26.02 7.80 -7.63
CA SER A 396 -27.33 8.28 -8.04
C SER A 396 -27.57 9.75 -7.66
N ASN A 397 -26.95 10.24 -6.59
CA ASN A 397 -27.05 11.63 -6.18
C ASN A 397 -26.24 12.61 -7.06
N LEU A 398 -25.29 12.14 -7.84
CA LEU A 398 -24.54 12.97 -8.79
C LEU A 398 -25.39 13.39 -10.00
N ASN A 399 -26.54 12.77 -10.22
CA ASN A 399 -27.48 13.10 -11.30
C ASN A 399 -28.53 14.18 -10.90
N ARG A 400 -28.47 14.68 -9.67
CA ARG A 400 -29.38 15.68 -9.13
C ARG A 400 -28.68 17.02 -8.96
#